data_04b14399df30e914d10beb23ab5a6d2a
#
_entry.id   04b14399df30e914d10beb23ab5a6d2a
#
_cell.length_a   1.000
_cell.length_b   1.000
_cell.length_c   1.000
_cell.angle_alpha   90.00
_cell.angle_beta   90.00
_cell.angle_gamma   90.00
#
_symmetry.space_group_name_H-M   'P 1'
#
loop_
_entity.id
_entity.type
_entity.pdbx_description
1 polymer ?
#
loop_
_entity_poly.entity_id
_entity_poly.type
_entity_poly.pdbx_seq_one_letter_code
_entity_poly.pdbx_strand_id
1 'polypeptide(L)'
;KSGRYGEAIKYYNDYLLAEPGSILAFNGIAGCEEATKWKQNPTRYVVKRMEKFNSRRSEFGPMLYGEKYDQLYFASTRTPKGAGKDKDETTNAITGQRNNDFFLVKQDENGAWQAPIELEDEVNTEFDEGTPSFSKDGNTMYYTYCAQDPEGPRTSEIYISTRSSAKWGKGTRASIVKDSV
;
A
#
# COMPACT_ATOMS: atom_id res chain seq x y z
N LYS A 1 -3.93 16.66 -6.04
CA LYS A 1 -3.09 15.72 -6.82
C LYS A 1 -3.13 16.00 -8.32
N SER A 2 -4.13 16.76 -8.81
CA SER A 2 -4.28 17.19 -10.22
C SER A 2 -3.40 18.37 -10.62
N GLY A 3 -2.66 18.99 -9.70
CA GLY A 3 -1.82 20.17 -9.94
C GLY A 3 -2.56 21.51 -10.01
N ARG A 4 -3.87 21.52 -9.78
CA ARG A 4 -4.70 22.75 -9.77
C ARG A 4 -4.63 23.44 -8.40
N TYR A 5 -3.45 23.92 -8.02
CA TYR A 5 -3.20 24.43 -6.66
C TYR A 5 -3.98 25.71 -6.37
N GLY A 6 -4.13 26.63 -7.33
CA GLY A 6 -4.89 27.86 -7.13
C GLY A 6 -6.38 27.62 -6.83
N GLU A 7 -7.01 26.68 -7.55
CA GLU A 7 -8.39 26.28 -7.28
C GLU A 7 -8.51 25.60 -5.90
N ALA A 8 -7.55 24.76 -5.54
CA ALA A 8 -7.56 24.09 -4.25
C ALA A 8 -7.46 25.09 -3.09
N ILE A 9 -6.60 26.10 -3.19
CA ILE A 9 -6.49 27.19 -2.20
C ILE A 9 -7.84 27.91 -2.04
N LYS A 10 -8.52 28.21 -3.15
CA LYS A 10 -9.85 28.84 -3.09
C LYS A 10 -10.81 27.99 -2.29
N TYR A 11 -10.94 26.69 -2.60
CA TYR A 11 -11.86 25.80 -1.88
C TYR A 11 -11.49 25.62 -0.41
N TYR A 12 -10.22 25.59 -0.07
CA TYR A 12 -9.80 25.55 1.34
C TYR A 12 -10.18 26.85 2.07
N ASN A 13 -10.02 28.01 1.44
CA ASN A 13 -10.43 29.28 2.01
C ASN A 13 -11.96 29.36 2.18
N ASP A 14 -12.73 28.90 1.19
CA ASP A 14 -14.19 28.83 1.28
C ASP A 14 -14.63 27.91 2.45
N TYR A 15 -13.93 26.78 2.64
CA TYR A 15 -14.19 25.89 3.76
C TYR A 15 -13.85 26.51 5.12
N LEU A 16 -12.77 27.30 5.20
CA LEU A 16 -12.39 28.01 6.42
C LEU A 16 -13.40 29.10 6.85
N LEU A 17 -14.28 29.56 5.96
CA LEU A 17 -15.38 30.46 6.34
C LEU A 17 -16.40 29.74 7.23
N ALA A 18 -16.63 28.46 7.00
CA ALA A 18 -17.52 27.61 7.81
C ALA A 18 -16.82 27.01 9.03
N GLU A 19 -15.54 26.61 8.87
CA GLU A 19 -14.72 25.94 9.88
C GLU A 19 -13.37 26.65 10.08
N PRO A 20 -13.36 27.82 10.77
CA PRO A 20 -12.17 28.68 10.87
C PRO A 20 -10.97 28.03 11.58
N GLY A 21 -11.19 26.97 12.35
CA GLY A 21 -10.14 26.24 13.10
C GLY A 21 -9.58 25.00 12.39
N SER A 22 -9.94 24.75 11.14
CA SER A 22 -9.54 23.52 10.44
C SER A 22 -8.05 23.47 10.12
N ILE A 23 -7.28 22.72 10.91
CA ILE A 23 -5.86 22.46 10.68
C ILE A 23 -5.62 21.80 9.32
N LEU A 24 -6.53 20.93 8.88
CA LEU A 24 -6.42 20.26 7.57
C LEU A 24 -6.51 21.25 6.42
N ALA A 25 -7.38 22.24 6.51
CA ALA A 25 -7.51 23.27 5.48
C ALA A 25 -6.28 24.18 5.44
N PHE A 26 -5.77 24.62 6.59
CA PHE A 26 -4.53 25.40 6.66
C PHE A 26 -3.34 24.63 6.08
N ASN A 27 -3.17 23.35 6.44
CA ASN A 27 -2.12 22.50 5.88
C ASN A 27 -2.31 22.29 4.37
N GLY A 28 -3.54 22.22 3.90
CA GLY A 28 -3.86 22.13 2.49
C GLY A 28 -3.43 23.37 1.70
N ILE A 29 -3.68 24.57 2.21
CA ILE A 29 -3.24 25.84 1.63
C ILE A 29 -1.72 25.90 1.59
N ALA A 30 -1.06 25.70 2.74
CA ALA A 30 0.38 25.71 2.83
C ALA A 30 1.04 24.70 1.86
N GLY A 31 0.50 23.49 1.78
CA GLY A 31 0.98 22.48 0.83
C GLY A 31 0.81 22.88 -0.64
N CYS A 32 -0.25 23.61 -0.99
CA CYS A 32 -0.44 24.12 -2.35
C CYS A 32 0.57 25.23 -2.71
N GLU A 33 0.86 26.11 -1.75
CA GLU A 33 1.85 27.19 -1.92
C GLU A 33 3.28 26.60 -2.06
N GLU A 34 3.65 25.68 -1.16
CA GLU A 34 4.95 25.03 -1.18
C GLU A 34 5.16 24.19 -2.44
N ALA A 35 4.13 23.50 -2.95
CA ALA A 35 4.23 22.70 -4.16
C ALA A 35 4.68 23.50 -5.38
N THR A 36 4.30 24.78 -5.46
CA THR A 36 4.76 25.68 -6.52
C THR A 36 6.26 26.02 -6.38
N LYS A 37 6.71 26.28 -5.16
CA LYS A 37 8.13 26.53 -4.85
C LYS A 37 8.98 25.31 -5.15
N TRP A 38 8.53 24.11 -4.77
CA TRP A 38 9.25 22.86 -5.04
C TRP A 38 9.37 22.55 -6.52
N LYS A 39 8.37 22.91 -7.32
CA LYS A 39 8.47 22.78 -8.78
C LYS A 39 9.56 23.69 -9.39
N GLN A 40 9.72 24.88 -8.84
CA GLN A 40 10.75 25.84 -9.29
C GLN A 40 12.15 25.46 -8.79
N ASN A 41 12.23 24.78 -7.65
CA ASN A 41 13.46 24.35 -7.00
C ASN A 41 13.46 22.82 -6.82
N PRO A 42 13.58 22.04 -7.91
CA PRO A 42 13.53 20.59 -7.83
C PRO A 42 14.73 20.04 -7.05
N THR A 43 14.51 18.97 -6.32
CA THR A 43 15.59 18.24 -5.66
C THR A 43 16.44 17.48 -6.67
N ARG A 44 17.60 16.95 -6.24
CA ARG A 44 18.46 16.08 -7.08
C ARG A 44 17.83 14.74 -7.44
N TYR A 45 16.71 14.38 -6.84
CA TYR A 45 16.04 13.10 -7.06
C TYR A 45 15.16 13.15 -8.32
N VAL A 46 15.29 12.11 -9.14
CA VAL A 46 14.44 11.90 -10.31
C VAL A 46 13.49 10.76 -10.02
N VAL A 47 12.21 11.07 -9.86
CA VAL A 47 11.17 10.05 -9.65
C VAL A 47 10.74 9.51 -11.00
N LYS A 48 10.88 8.19 -11.18
CA LYS A 48 10.46 7.48 -12.40
C LYS A 48 9.41 6.43 -12.05
N ARG A 49 8.42 6.32 -12.92
CA ARG A 49 7.44 5.23 -12.82
C ARG A 49 8.13 3.91 -13.17
N MET A 50 7.85 2.89 -12.35
CA MET A 50 8.30 1.52 -12.61
C MET A 50 7.26 0.79 -13.46
N GLU A 51 7.33 0.96 -14.78
CA GLU A 51 6.34 0.45 -15.75
C GLU A 51 6.01 -1.05 -15.58
N LYS A 52 7.03 -1.86 -15.22
CA LYS A 52 6.86 -3.31 -15.02
C LYS A 52 6.05 -3.65 -13.76
N PHE A 53 6.12 -2.82 -12.73
CA PHE A 53 5.52 -3.12 -11.41
C PHE A 53 4.18 -2.42 -11.23
N ASN A 54 4.09 -1.19 -11.73
CA ASN A 54 2.90 -0.39 -11.57
C ASN A 54 1.80 -0.80 -12.55
N SER A 55 0.58 -0.78 -12.09
CA SER A 55 -0.61 -1.03 -12.90
C SER A 55 -1.47 0.25 -12.99
N ARG A 56 -2.72 0.10 -13.38
CA ARG A 56 -3.74 1.15 -13.28
C ARG A 56 -4.42 1.18 -11.91
N ARG A 57 -4.05 0.26 -11.04
CA ARG A 57 -4.57 0.12 -9.68
C ARG A 57 -3.58 0.73 -8.68
N SER A 58 -3.81 0.53 -7.40
CA SER A 58 -2.92 1.00 -6.35
C SER A 58 -1.83 -0.01 -6.07
N GLU A 59 -0.60 0.45 -5.93
CA GLU A 59 0.55 -0.30 -5.45
C GLU A 59 1.20 0.48 -4.30
N PHE A 60 1.50 -0.20 -3.20
CA PHE A 60 2.13 0.43 -2.04
C PHE A 60 2.91 -0.56 -1.17
N GLY A 61 3.62 -0.04 -0.16
CA GLY A 61 4.39 -0.83 0.79
C GLY A 61 5.49 -1.68 0.13
N PRO A 62 6.32 -1.14 -0.80
CA PRO A 62 7.37 -1.93 -1.43
C PRO A 62 8.44 -2.31 -0.41
N MET A 63 8.80 -3.59 -0.36
CA MET A 63 9.87 -4.11 0.49
C MET A 63 10.80 -5.01 -0.31
N LEU A 64 12.06 -4.59 -0.42
CA LEU A 64 13.11 -5.41 -1.02
C LEU A 64 13.49 -6.55 -0.06
N TYR A 65 13.74 -7.72 -0.63
CA TYR A 65 14.01 -8.94 0.08
C TYR A 65 15.10 -9.76 -0.63
N GLY A 66 15.72 -10.70 0.14
CA GLY A 66 16.81 -11.52 -0.34
C GLY A 66 18.19 -10.90 -0.04
N GLU A 67 19.22 -11.71 0.03
CA GLU A 67 20.60 -11.26 0.30
C GLU A 67 21.11 -10.25 -0.74
N LYS A 68 20.65 -10.40 -1.98
CA LYS A 68 21.00 -9.52 -3.11
C LYS A 68 19.96 -8.46 -3.40
N TYR A 69 18.90 -8.36 -2.59
CA TYR A 69 17.74 -7.49 -2.87
C TYR A 69 17.12 -7.73 -4.26
N ASP A 70 17.10 -8.99 -4.66
CA ASP A 70 16.63 -9.47 -5.97
C ASP A 70 15.15 -9.84 -5.99
N GLN A 71 14.46 -9.63 -4.88
CA GLN A 71 13.03 -9.81 -4.72
C GLN A 71 12.38 -8.54 -4.19
N LEU A 72 11.20 -8.22 -4.70
CA LEU A 72 10.41 -7.08 -4.26
C LEU A 72 9.00 -7.54 -3.94
N TYR A 73 8.62 -7.42 -2.68
CA TYR A 73 7.25 -7.61 -2.21
C TYR A 73 6.53 -6.27 -2.18
N PHE A 74 5.25 -6.25 -2.50
CA PHE A 74 4.40 -5.06 -2.37
C PHE A 74 2.92 -5.46 -2.34
N ALA A 75 2.07 -4.60 -1.81
CA ALA A 75 0.62 -4.76 -1.83
C ALA A 75 0.00 -4.10 -3.06
N SER A 76 -1.04 -4.71 -3.62
CA SER A 76 -1.75 -4.15 -4.77
C SER A 76 -3.20 -4.56 -4.82
N THR A 77 -4.05 -3.66 -5.32
CA THR A 77 -5.46 -3.91 -5.64
C THR A 77 -5.67 -4.46 -7.06
N ARG A 78 -4.59 -4.86 -7.75
CA ARG A 78 -4.68 -5.39 -9.12
C ARG A 78 -5.37 -6.75 -9.15
N THR A 79 -6.02 -7.05 -10.26
CA THR A 79 -6.50 -8.40 -10.54
C THR A 79 -5.33 -9.26 -11.01
N PRO A 80 -5.11 -10.44 -10.41
CA PRO A 80 -4.08 -11.37 -10.85
C PRO A 80 -4.25 -11.79 -12.29
N LYS A 81 -3.15 -12.06 -12.99
CA LYS A 81 -3.23 -12.63 -14.35
C LYS A 81 -3.88 -14.01 -14.32
N GLY A 82 -4.91 -14.20 -15.14
CA GLY A 82 -5.62 -15.49 -15.22
C GLY A 82 -6.69 -15.66 -14.16
N ALA A 83 -6.90 -14.72 -13.28
CA ALA A 83 -8.06 -14.73 -12.40
C ALA A 83 -9.34 -14.67 -13.22
N GLY A 84 -10.31 -15.54 -12.92
CA GLY A 84 -11.64 -15.50 -13.52
C GLY A 84 -12.36 -14.19 -13.20
N LYS A 85 -13.43 -13.90 -13.94
CA LYS A 85 -14.26 -12.69 -13.73
C LYS A 85 -14.77 -12.55 -12.30
N ASP A 86 -14.97 -13.64 -11.60
CA ASP A 86 -15.49 -13.69 -10.23
C ASP A 86 -14.54 -13.04 -9.20
N LYS A 87 -13.22 -13.05 -9.45
CA LYS A 87 -12.25 -12.33 -8.59
C LYS A 87 -12.25 -10.81 -8.78
N ASP A 88 -12.87 -10.30 -9.84
CA ASP A 88 -12.95 -8.87 -10.14
C ASP A 88 -14.20 -8.19 -9.50
N GLU A 89 -15.15 -8.96 -8.99
CA GLU A 89 -16.44 -8.46 -8.52
C GLU A 89 -16.47 -8.08 -7.03
N THR A 90 -15.55 -8.60 -6.21
CA THR A 90 -15.47 -8.21 -4.78
C THR A 90 -14.74 -6.88 -4.63
N THR A 91 -15.50 -5.81 -4.63
CA THR A 91 -14.97 -4.47 -4.34
C THR A 91 -15.26 -4.07 -2.90
N ASN A 92 -14.27 -3.46 -2.30
CA ASN A 92 -14.39 -2.81 -1.01
C ASN A 92 -15.39 -1.65 -1.10
N ALA A 93 -16.43 -1.66 -0.28
CA ALA A 93 -17.51 -0.67 -0.32
C ALA A 93 -17.04 0.78 -0.05
N ILE A 94 -15.89 0.96 0.64
CA ILE A 94 -15.34 2.27 0.95
C ILE A 94 -14.47 2.80 -0.20
N THR A 95 -13.61 1.95 -0.75
CA THR A 95 -12.62 2.36 -1.76
C THR A 95 -13.11 2.17 -3.19
N GLY A 96 -14.12 1.33 -3.42
CA GLY A 96 -14.57 0.91 -4.74
C GLY A 96 -13.52 0.10 -5.51
N GLN A 97 -12.47 -0.39 -4.83
CA GLN A 97 -11.41 -1.22 -5.41
C GLN A 97 -11.43 -2.60 -4.77
N ARG A 98 -10.74 -3.57 -5.38
CA ARG A 98 -10.45 -4.83 -4.71
C ARG A 98 -9.69 -4.60 -3.41
N ASN A 99 -9.77 -5.54 -2.49
CA ASN A 99 -8.90 -5.60 -1.35
C ASN A 99 -7.45 -5.82 -1.82
N ASN A 100 -6.50 -5.45 -0.99
CA ASN A 100 -5.09 -5.52 -1.32
C ASN A 100 -4.55 -6.91 -1.04
N ASP A 101 -3.85 -7.46 -2.02
CA ASP A 101 -3.09 -8.70 -1.91
C ASP A 101 -1.60 -8.43 -2.05
N PHE A 102 -0.76 -9.32 -1.52
CA PHE A 102 0.69 -9.29 -1.75
C PHE A 102 1.04 -9.84 -3.12
N PHE A 103 1.97 -9.13 -3.74
CA PHE A 103 2.62 -9.51 -4.98
C PHE A 103 4.13 -9.59 -4.80
N LEU A 104 4.75 -10.48 -5.54
CA LEU A 104 6.18 -10.69 -5.58
C LEU A 104 6.71 -10.46 -7.00
N VAL A 105 7.82 -9.74 -7.10
CA VAL A 105 8.63 -9.62 -8.30
C VAL A 105 10.02 -10.15 -8.01
N LYS A 106 10.59 -10.92 -8.92
CA LYS A 106 11.96 -11.42 -8.82
C LYS A 106 12.80 -10.90 -9.98
N GLN A 107 14.09 -10.76 -9.75
CA GLN A 107 15.05 -10.62 -10.83
C GLN A 107 15.37 -11.99 -11.44
N ASP A 108 15.64 -12.00 -12.73
CA ASP A 108 16.21 -13.16 -13.38
C ASP A 108 17.75 -13.21 -13.21
N GLU A 109 18.40 -14.21 -13.80
CA GLU A 109 19.85 -14.41 -13.71
C GLU A 109 20.67 -13.21 -14.27
N ASN A 110 20.07 -12.40 -15.14
CA ASN A 110 20.68 -11.21 -15.73
C ASN A 110 20.37 -9.93 -14.90
N GLY A 111 19.68 -10.05 -13.77
CA GLY A 111 19.26 -8.93 -12.94
C GLY A 111 18.06 -8.15 -13.49
N ALA A 112 17.36 -8.68 -14.50
CA ALA A 112 16.18 -8.03 -15.05
C ALA A 112 14.92 -8.43 -14.24
N TRP A 113 14.19 -7.43 -13.79
CA TRP A 113 12.95 -7.63 -13.05
C TRP A 113 11.89 -8.30 -13.92
N GLN A 114 11.25 -9.33 -13.39
CA GLN A 114 10.18 -10.07 -14.04
C GLN A 114 8.81 -9.41 -13.81
N ALA A 115 7.73 -9.98 -14.35
CA ALA A 115 6.39 -9.50 -14.08
C ALA A 115 5.94 -9.88 -12.66
N PRO A 116 5.13 -9.03 -11.99
CA PRO A 116 4.56 -9.36 -10.71
C PRO A 116 3.70 -10.61 -10.75
N ILE A 117 3.86 -11.45 -9.74
CA ILE A 117 3.02 -12.61 -9.46
C ILE A 117 2.35 -12.42 -8.10
N GLU A 118 1.08 -12.78 -8.00
CA GLU A 118 0.37 -12.84 -6.73
C GLU A 118 1.00 -13.94 -5.86
N LEU A 119 1.10 -13.71 -4.56
CA LEU A 119 1.45 -14.78 -3.63
C LEU A 119 0.26 -15.74 -3.52
N GLU A 120 0.45 -16.97 -3.98
CA GLU A 120 -0.52 -18.07 -3.82
C GLU A 120 -0.36 -18.75 -2.46
N ASP A 121 -0.18 -17.96 -1.43
CA ASP A 121 0.10 -18.40 -0.07
C ASP A 121 -1.08 -18.05 0.85
N GLU A 122 -1.11 -18.64 2.03
CA GLU A 122 -2.16 -18.40 3.02
C GLU A 122 -2.13 -16.98 3.62
N VAL A 123 -1.20 -16.13 3.21
CA VAL A 123 -1.11 -14.72 3.65
C VAL A 123 -2.08 -13.81 2.92
N ASN A 124 -2.42 -14.11 1.66
CA ASN A 124 -3.45 -13.38 0.94
C ASN A 124 -4.81 -13.96 1.30
N THR A 125 -5.72 -13.11 1.76
CA THR A 125 -7.05 -13.51 2.21
C THR A 125 -8.14 -12.73 1.46
N GLU A 126 -9.37 -12.83 1.91
CA GLU A 126 -10.49 -12.01 1.40
C GLU A 126 -10.46 -10.56 1.91
N PHE A 127 -9.50 -10.19 2.78
CA PHE A 127 -9.38 -8.87 3.39
C PHE A 127 -8.22 -8.07 2.79
N ASP A 128 -7.84 -6.97 3.46
CA ASP A 128 -6.72 -6.13 3.02
C ASP A 128 -5.44 -6.52 3.74
N GLU A 129 -4.42 -6.92 2.99
CA GLU A 129 -3.05 -7.09 3.45
C GLU A 129 -2.15 -5.98 2.91
N GLY A 130 -1.17 -5.55 3.72
CA GLY A 130 -0.29 -4.47 3.26
C GLY A 130 1.00 -4.31 4.05
N THR A 131 1.88 -3.48 3.53
CA THR A 131 3.12 -3.04 4.20
C THR A 131 3.97 -4.18 4.78
N PRO A 132 4.42 -5.16 3.96
CA PRO A 132 5.20 -6.27 4.47
C PRO A 132 6.57 -5.81 4.96
N SER A 133 7.07 -6.43 6.02
CA SER A 133 8.43 -6.27 6.53
C SER A 133 8.95 -7.64 6.96
N PHE A 134 10.25 -7.86 6.89
CA PHE A 134 10.83 -9.18 7.12
C PHE A 134 11.84 -9.17 8.26
N SER A 135 11.90 -10.27 9.00
CA SER A 135 13.00 -10.55 9.91
C SER A 135 14.33 -10.65 9.15
N LYS A 136 15.44 -10.45 9.86
CA LYS A 136 16.77 -10.48 9.27
C LYS A 136 17.10 -11.83 8.60
N ASP A 137 16.61 -12.93 9.14
CA ASP A 137 16.77 -14.26 8.57
C ASP A 137 15.79 -14.56 7.42
N GLY A 138 14.84 -13.64 7.18
CA GLY A 138 13.85 -13.75 6.13
C GLY A 138 12.78 -14.82 6.33
N ASN A 139 12.66 -15.39 7.52
CA ASN A 139 11.71 -16.47 7.80
C ASN A 139 10.41 -15.98 8.46
N THR A 140 10.37 -14.72 8.87
CA THR A 140 9.18 -14.10 9.47
C THR A 140 8.81 -12.86 8.68
N MET A 141 7.55 -12.73 8.32
CA MET A 141 6.95 -11.55 7.72
C MET A 141 5.97 -10.90 8.71
N TYR A 142 6.14 -9.61 8.92
CA TYR A 142 5.21 -8.75 9.65
C TYR A 142 4.45 -7.92 8.63
N TYR A 143 3.15 -7.78 8.79
CA TYR A 143 2.35 -7.02 7.83
C TYR A 143 1.10 -6.43 8.49
N THR A 144 0.50 -5.43 7.86
CA THR A 144 -0.80 -4.91 8.28
C THR A 144 -1.92 -5.76 7.69
N TYR A 145 -2.91 -6.01 8.51
CA TYR A 145 -4.12 -6.75 8.15
C TYR A 145 -5.35 -5.94 8.57
N CYS A 146 -6.30 -5.78 7.66
CA CYS A 146 -7.54 -5.04 7.91
C CYS A 146 -8.74 -5.91 7.58
N ALA A 147 -9.22 -6.67 8.57
CA ALA A 147 -10.48 -7.38 8.45
C ALA A 147 -11.65 -6.40 8.30
N GLN A 148 -12.68 -6.81 7.59
CA GLN A 148 -13.95 -6.09 7.63
C GLN A 148 -14.70 -6.53 8.88
N ASP A 149 -14.97 -5.58 9.77
CA ASP A 149 -15.94 -5.76 10.83
C ASP A 149 -17.26 -5.14 10.36
N PRO A 150 -18.35 -5.92 10.18
CA PRO A 150 -19.65 -5.39 9.80
C PRO A 150 -20.26 -4.47 10.86
N GLU A 151 -19.85 -4.61 12.12
CA GLU A 151 -20.46 -3.92 13.27
C GLU A 151 -19.54 -2.89 13.92
N GLY A 152 -18.27 -2.77 13.47
CA GLY A 152 -17.27 -1.92 14.10
C GLY A 152 -16.43 -1.09 13.14
N PRO A 153 -15.64 -0.15 13.67
CA PRO A 153 -14.67 0.57 12.87
C PRO A 153 -13.60 -0.39 12.36
N ARG A 154 -13.20 -0.26 11.09
CA ARG A 154 -12.05 -0.98 10.54
C ARG A 154 -10.80 -0.62 11.32
N THR A 155 -10.19 -1.61 11.95
CA THR A 155 -8.91 -1.48 12.62
C THR A 155 -7.84 -2.18 11.82
N SER A 156 -6.68 -1.53 11.70
CA SER A 156 -5.48 -2.16 11.17
C SER A 156 -4.76 -2.87 12.30
N GLU A 157 -4.45 -4.13 12.10
CA GLU A 157 -3.74 -4.96 13.06
C GLU A 157 -2.40 -5.40 12.46
N ILE A 158 -1.44 -5.72 13.30
CA ILE A 158 -0.19 -6.33 12.87
C ILE A 158 -0.32 -7.84 12.93
N TYR A 159 -0.03 -8.48 11.81
CA TYR A 159 0.00 -9.93 11.66
C TYR A 159 1.42 -10.42 11.44
N ILE A 160 1.65 -11.66 11.84
CA ILE A 160 2.92 -12.36 11.70
C ILE A 160 2.66 -13.63 10.93
N SER A 161 3.37 -13.82 9.83
CA SER A 161 3.47 -15.09 9.10
C SER A 161 4.89 -15.61 9.13
N THR A 162 5.02 -16.91 9.20
CA THR A 162 6.33 -17.59 9.11
C THR A 162 6.34 -18.54 7.94
N ARG A 163 7.52 -18.80 7.41
CA ARG A 163 7.72 -19.82 6.38
C ARG A 163 8.72 -20.87 6.82
N SER A 164 8.41 -22.14 6.56
CA SER A 164 9.30 -23.27 6.76
C SER A 164 9.92 -23.77 5.45
N SER A 165 9.45 -23.25 4.33
CA SER A 165 9.90 -23.58 2.97
C SER A 165 9.78 -22.33 2.09
N ALA A 166 9.42 -22.48 0.82
CA ALA A 166 9.24 -21.36 -0.10
C ALA A 166 7.91 -20.60 0.08
N LYS A 167 6.95 -21.14 0.86
CA LYS A 167 5.60 -20.56 1.04
C LYS A 167 5.43 -19.95 2.44
N TRP A 168 4.72 -18.84 2.48
CA TRP A 168 4.26 -18.20 3.72
C TRP A 168 3.04 -18.94 4.27
N GLY A 169 3.05 -19.23 5.56
CA GLY A 169 1.90 -19.81 6.25
C GLY A 169 0.86 -18.75 6.60
N LYS A 170 -0.25 -19.21 7.13
CA LYS A 170 -1.33 -18.33 7.60
C LYS A 170 -0.82 -17.36 8.66
N GLY A 171 -1.15 -16.08 8.48
CA GLY A 171 -0.80 -15.05 9.45
C GLY A 171 -1.60 -15.19 10.74
N THR A 172 -0.97 -14.82 11.84
CA THR A 172 -1.59 -14.72 13.16
C THR A 172 -1.41 -13.32 13.72
N ARG A 173 -2.41 -12.82 14.43
CA ARG A 173 -2.37 -11.50 15.06
C ARG A 173 -1.21 -11.40 16.06
N ALA A 174 -0.41 -10.35 15.94
CA ALA A 174 0.66 -10.06 16.88
C ALA A 174 0.08 -9.42 18.15
N SER A 175 0.37 -10.01 19.29
CA SER A 175 0.03 -9.40 20.60
C SER A 175 1.10 -8.37 20.99
N ILE A 176 1.02 -7.18 20.37
CA ILE A 176 1.99 -6.09 20.62
C ILE A 176 1.51 -5.16 21.72
N VAL A 177 0.20 -5.05 21.90
CA VAL A 177 -0.43 -4.22 22.94
C VAL A 177 -1.31 -5.12 23.81
N LYS A 178 -1.30 -4.91 25.12
CA LYS A 178 -2.30 -5.55 25.97
C LYS A 178 -3.68 -5.00 25.59
N ASP A 179 -4.64 -5.88 25.35
CA ASP A 179 -6.05 -5.55 25.02
C ASP A 179 -6.77 -4.88 26.21
N SER A 180 -6.15 -3.87 26.80
CA SER A 180 -6.70 -3.14 27.93
C SER A 180 -6.42 -1.65 27.76
N VAL A 181 -7.18 -1.05 26.89
CA VAL A 181 -7.55 0.38 27.00
C VAL A 181 -9.01 0.49 26.61
#